data_342aefc21fed88808d9ea957529c233a
#
_entry.id   342aefc21fed88808d9ea957529c233a
#
_cell.length_a   1.000
_cell.length_b   1.000
_cell.length_c   1.000
_cell.angle_alpha   90.00
_cell.angle_beta   90.00
_cell.angle_gamma   90.00
#
_symmetry.space_group_name_H-M   'P 1'
#
loop_
_entity.id
_entity.type
_entity.pdbx_description
1 polymer ?
#
loop_
_entity_poly.entity_id
_entity_poly.type
_entity_poly.pdbx_seq_one_letter_code
_entity_poly.pdbx_strand_id
1 'polypeptide(L)'
;FSRNFLLKILWGNLSEQKGGKLSERYREMSIIGKKRARIVFFTEKEGLWWLCEYAAKEHGITAIASKGESGLLAMEYFYDALRRAKVGTVKIGAITDYDPWGAKIAGNFIKKMGLSIFFGEENVSGTALDATQDDLKRFFTAEEIERGKRDLRKYSRFKQSQVEKWFGVTNGIDGGYYGIHVDLANRDRLRKEVDRWVKTV
;
A
#
# COMPACT_ATOMS: atom_id res chain seq x y z
N PHE A 1 25.14 -23.20 -8.41
CA PHE A 1 24.39 -22.17 -9.14
C PHE A 1 23.79 -21.24 -8.10
N SER A 2 24.17 -19.94 -8.13
CA SER A 2 23.68 -19.00 -7.13
C SER A 2 22.19 -18.72 -7.37
N ARG A 3 21.42 -18.55 -6.29
CA ARG A 3 19.99 -18.20 -6.31
C ARG A 3 19.70 -16.98 -7.21
N ASN A 4 20.67 -16.06 -7.30
CA ASN A 4 20.64 -14.86 -8.14
C ASN A 4 20.72 -15.15 -9.65
N PHE A 5 21.36 -16.22 -10.07
CA PHE A 5 21.49 -16.61 -11.47
C PHE A 5 20.20 -17.24 -12.00
N LEU A 6 19.56 -18.08 -11.19
CA LEU A 6 18.25 -18.68 -11.51
C LEU A 6 17.12 -17.63 -11.58
N LEU A 7 17.12 -16.68 -10.67
CA LEU A 7 16.19 -15.56 -10.69
C LEU A 7 16.36 -14.70 -11.94
N LYS A 8 17.60 -14.38 -12.35
CA LYS A 8 17.87 -13.63 -13.60
C LYS A 8 17.40 -14.37 -14.86
N ILE A 9 17.56 -15.68 -14.94
CA ILE A 9 17.12 -16.48 -16.11
C ILE A 9 15.60 -16.60 -16.16
N LEU A 10 14.95 -16.89 -15.03
CA LEU A 10 13.49 -16.99 -14.96
C LEU A 10 12.78 -15.65 -15.21
N TRP A 11 13.42 -14.55 -14.86
CA TRP A 11 12.82 -13.21 -14.91
C TRP A 11 13.15 -12.45 -16.19
N GLY A 12 14.33 -12.67 -16.78
CA GLY A 12 14.68 -12.14 -18.10
C GLY A 12 13.70 -12.60 -19.17
N ASN A 13 13.38 -13.90 -19.18
CA ASN A 13 12.47 -14.48 -20.19
C ASN A 13 10.99 -14.15 -19.97
N LEU A 14 10.56 -13.86 -18.73
CA LEU A 14 9.18 -13.47 -18.43
C LEU A 14 8.93 -11.96 -18.64
N SER A 15 9.97 -11.12 -18.51
CA SER A 15 9.87 -9.68 -18.72
C SER A 15 9.72 -9.32 -20.19
N GLU A 16 10.35 -10.04 -21.12
CA GLU A 16 10.28 -9.76 -22.56
C GLU A 16 8.91 -10.07 -23.17
N GLN A 17 8.18 -11.07 -22.68
CA GLN A 17 6.90 -11.48 -23.30
C GLN A 17 5.65 -10.81 -22.71
N LYS A 18 5.67 -10.34 -21.47
CA LYS A 18 4.50 -9.73 -20.79
C LYS A 18 4.80 -8.39 -20.09
N GLY A 19 6.06 -7.98 -20.03
CA GLY A 19 6.54 -6.92 -19.16
C GLY A 19 6.27 -5.50 -19.64
N GLY A 20 6.17 -5.25 -20.95
CA GLY A 20 6.06 -3.89 -21.49
C GLY A 20 4.88 -3.11 -20.91
N LYS A 21 3.66 -3.61 -21.04
CA LYS A 21 2.45 -2.92 -20.58
C LYS A 21 2.33 -2.83 -19.04
N LEU A 22 2.78 -3.85 -18.31
CA LEU A 22 2.78 -3.81 -16.84
C LEU A 22 3.82 -2.86 -16.29
N SER A 23 5.01 -2.79 -16.91
CA SER A 23 6.08 -1.87 -16.51
C SER A 23 5.73 -0.40 -16.78
N GLU A 24 5.12 -0.11 -17.93
CA GLU A 24 4.63 1.23 -18.26
C GLU A 24 3.59 1.69 -17.23
N ARG A 25 2.59 0.86 -16.94
CA ARG A 25 1.56 1.16 -15.94
C ARG A 25 2.13 1.45 -14.56
N TYR A 26 3.16 0.70 -14.13
CA TYR A 26 3.80 0.95 -12.83
C TYR A 26 4.64 2.22 -12.80
N ARG A 27 5.26 2.60 -13.93
CA ARG A 27 5.91 3.89 -14.06
C ARG A 27 4.91 5.05 -13.95
N GLU A 28 3.72 4.88 -14.55
CA GLU A 28 2.64 5.87 -14.50
C GLU A 28 2.04 6.00 -13.10
N MET A 29 2.07 4.93 -12.29
CA MET A 29 1.47 4.87 -10.97
C MET A 29 2.48 5.03 -9.81
N SER A 30 3.73 5.35 -10.10
CA SER A 30 4.77 5.58 -9.09
C SER A 30 5.52 6.88 -9.32
N ILE A 31 5.76 7.61 -8.24
CA ILE A 31 6.57 8.83 -8.22
C ILE A 31 7.71 8.60 -7.26
N ILE A 32 8.96 8.65 -7.74
CA ILE A 32 10.13 8.55 -6.87
C ILE A 32 10.44 9.89 -6.25
N GLY A 33 10.52 9.92 -4.93
CA GLY A 33 10.75 11.12 -4.15
C GLY A 33 12.12 11.74 -4.42
N LYS A 34 12.16 13.06 -4.60
CA LYS A 34 13.40 13.79 -4.88
C LYS A 34 14.22 14.10 -3.63
N LYS A 35 13.58 14.25 -2.47
CA LYS A 35 14.23 14.65 -1.22
C LYS A 35 14.30 13.52 -0.20
N ARG A 36 13.23 12.74 -0.09
CA ARG A 36 13.05 11.68 0.92
C ARG A 36 12.61 10.37 0.25
N ALA A 37 13.34 9.92 -0.79
CA ALA A 37 12.99 8.75 -1.60
C ALA A 37 12.77 7.47 -0.77
N ARG A 38 13.40 7.35 0.40
CA ARG A 38 13.27 6.21 1.32
C ARG A 38 11.91 6.11 2.03
N ILE A 39 11.13 7.19 2.06
CA ILE A 39 9.79 7.20 2.63
C ILE A 39 8.82 6.92 1.50
N VAL A 40 8.04 5.87 1.63
CA VAL A 40 7.13 5.36 0.59
C VAL A 40 5.70 5.44 1.09
N PHE A 41 4.89 6.25 0.44
CA PHE A 41 3.44 6.24 0.60
C PHE A 41 2.82 5.27 -0.39
N PHE A 42 2.01 4.33 0.10
CA PHE A 42 1.34 3.31 -0.68
C PHE A 42 -0.18 3.39 -0.54
N THR A 43 -0.88 3.25 -1.64
CA THR A 43 -2.34 2.99 -1.64
C THR A 43 -2.73 1.96 -2.69
N GLU A 44 -3.77 1.19 -2.43
CA GLU A 44 -4.30 0.23 -3.41
C GLU A 44 -5.26 0.86 -4.43
N LYS A 45 -5.68 2.11 -4.20
CA LYS A 45 -6.73 2.79 -4.97
C LYS A 45 -6.13 3.72 -6.03
N GLU A 46 -6.37 3.42 -7.31
CA GLU A 46 -6.07 4.36 -8.41
C GLU A 46 -6.78 5.72 -8.21
N GLY A 47 -8.00 5.72 -7.66
CA GLY A 47 -8.76 6.93 -7.37
C GLY A 47 -8.09 7.85 -6.33
N LEU A 48 -7.11 7.34 -5.59
CA LEU A 48 -6.29 8.13 -4.66
C LEU A 48 -4.94 8.58 -5.26
N TRP A 49 -4.75 8.47 -6.58
CA TRP A 49 -3.53 8.94 -7.25
C TRP A 49 -3.20 10.40 -6.92
N TRP A 50 -4.21 11.26 -6.86
CA TRP A 50 -4.05 12.66 -6.45
C TRP A 50 -3.38 12.80 -5.08
N LEU A 51 -3.59 11.84 -4.15
CA LEU A 51 -2.95 11.84 -2.83
C LEU A 51 -1.48 11.41 -2.94
N CYS A 52 -1.16 10.50 -3.86
CA CYS A 52 0.22 10.16 -4.20
C CYS A 52 0.96 11.37 -4.78
N GLU A 53 0.35 12.10 -5.71
CA GLU A 53 0.92 13.33 -6.26
C GLU A 53 1.14 14.40 -5.17
N TYR A 54 0.15 14.58 -4.29
CA TYR A 54 0.26 15.46 -3.13
C TYR A 54 1.43 15.07 -2.24
N ALA A 55 1.50 13.81 -1.80
CA ALA A 55 2.56 13.30 -0.92
C ALA A 55 3.96 13.51 -1.53
N ALA A 56 4.11 13.19 -2.80
CA ALA A 56 5.38 13.36 -3.52
C ALA A 56 5.77 14.83 -3.69
N LYS A 57 4.83 15.71 -4.03
CA LYS A 57 5.07 17.13 -4.30
C LYS A 57 5.38 17.88 -3.01
N GLU A 58 4.55 17.74 -2.00
CA GLU A 58 4.67 18.52 -0.76
C GLU A 58 5.83 18.02 0.13
N HIS A 59 6.02 16.71 0.19
CA HIS A 59 6.99 16.13 1.11
C HIS A 59 8.25 15.58 0.44
N GLY A 60 8.30 15.53 -0.89
CA GLY A 60 9.42 14.96 -1.64
C GLY A 60 9.63 13.47 -1.39
N ILE A 61 8.61 12.75 -0.94
CA ILE A 61 8.62 11.30 -0.67
C ILE A 61 8.26 10.51 -1.94
N THR A 62 8.58 9.24 -1.93
CA THR A 62 8.12 8.30 -2.96
C THR A 62 6.66 7.93 -2.72
N ALA A 63 5.88 7.84 -3.77
CA ALA A 63 4.48 7.45 -3.68
C ALA A 63 4.10 6.49 -4.79
N ILE A 64 3.24 5.53 -4.47
CA ILE A 64 2.75 4.53 -5.43
C ILE A 64 1.29 4.19 -5.15
N ALA A 65 0.49 4.15 -6.21
CA ALA A 65 -0.85 3.59 -6.19
C ALA A 65 -0.87 2.27 -6.97
N SER A 66 -1.54 1.25 -6.45
CA SER A 66 -1.73 -0.02 -7.16
C SER A 66 -3.22 -0.28 -7.39
N LYS A 67 -3.55 -1.09 -8.38
CA LYS A 67 -4.90 -1.61 -8.57
C LYS A 67 -5.00 -2.98 -7.96
N GLY A 68 -5.30 -3.03 -6.67
CA GLY A 68 -5.32 -4.27 -5.91
C GLY A 68 -3.91 -4.79 -5.58
N GLU A 69 -3.75 -6.10 -5.44
CA GLU A 69 -2.48 -6.73 -5.06
C GLU A 69 -1.43 -6.61 -6.16
N SER A 70 -0.29 -6.01 -5.83
CA SER A 70 0.84 -5.85 -6.75
C SER A 70 1.53 -7.19 -7.04
N GLY A 71 1.67 -7.54 -8.32
CA GLY A 71 2.47 -8.68 -8.75
C GLY A 71 3.97 -8.47 -8.48
N LEU A 72 4.73 -9.56 -8.28
CA LEU A 72 6.19 -9.47 -8.02
C LEU A 72 6.95 -8.77 -9.14
N LEU A 73 6.62 -9.07 -10.40
CA LEU A 73 7.28 -8.43 -11.57
C LEU A 73 7.06 -6.92 -11.60
N ALA A 74 5.87 -6.51 -11.23
CA ALA A 74 5.54 -5.11 -11.19
C ALA A 74 6.32 -4.37 -10.08
N MET A 75 6.58 -5.04 -8.96
CA MET A 75 7.39 -4.49 -7.87
C MET A 75 8.87 -4.33 -8.26
N GLU A 76 9.40 -5.17 -9.16
CA GLU A 76 10.81 -5.11 -9.59
C GLU A 76 11.20 -3.76 -10.20
N TYR A 77 10.34 -3.18 -11.04
CA TYR A 77 10.58 -1.85 -11.61
C TYR A 77 10.61 -0.77 -10.54
N PHE A 78 9.75 -0.91 -9.54
CA PHE A 78 9.72 0.01 -8.41
C PHE A 78 10.99 -0.12 -7.56
N TYR A 79 11.43 -1.35 -7.28
CA TYR A 79 12.70 -1.61 -6.59
C TYR A 79 13.90 -1.06 -7.33
N ASP A 80 13.97 -1.29 -8.66
CA ASP A 80 15.07 -0.78 -9.47
C ASP A 80 15.10 0.76 -9.48
N ALA A 81 13.94 1.41 -9.50
CA ALA A 81 13.84 2.86 -9.41
C ALA A 81 14.33 3.38 -8.05
N LEU A 82 13.96 2.74 -6.93
CA LEU A 82 14.47 3.09 -5.60
C LEU A 82 15.98 2.83 -5.47
N ARG A 83 16.47 1.75 -6.04
CA ARG A 83 17.89 1.43 -6.08
C ARG A 83 18.70 2.48 -6.85
N ARG A 84 18.21 2.91 -8.01
CA ARG A 84 18.83 4.01 -8.79
C ARG A 84 18.84 5.32 -8.00
N ALA A 85 17.85 5.54 -7.15
CA ALA A 85 17.81 6.65 -6.21
C ALA A 85 18.71 6.44 -4.96
N LYS A 86 19.52 5.35 -4.93
CA LYS A 86 20.45 4.98 -3.84
C LYS A 86 19.75 4.81 -2.49
N VAL A 87 18.53 4.30 -2.49
CA VAL A 87 17.76 4.01 -1.27
C VAL A 87 18.20 2.67 -0.70
N GLY A 88 18.74 2.65 0.51
CA GLY A 88 19.17 1.44 1.22
C GLY A 88 18.15 0.93 2.25
N THR A 89 17.33 1.83 2.80
CA THR A 89 16.29 1.50 3.79
C THR A 89 14.97 2.13 3.37
N VAL A 90 13.84 1.49 3.66
CA VAL A 90 12.52 1.96 3.26
C VAL A 90 11.57 1.99 4.45
N LYS A 91 10.86 3.12 4.61
CA LYS A 91 9.75 3.26 5.55
C LYS A 91 8.46 3.45 4.76
N ILE A 92 7.49 2.57 4.98
CA ILE A 92 6.24 2.52 4.21
C ILE A 92 5.07 2.97 5.09
N GLY A 93 4.26 3.90 4.60
CA GLY A 93 2.94 4.19 5.12
C GLY A 93 1.89 3.78 4.10
N ALA A 94 0.97 2.90 4.48
CA ALA A 94 -0.05 2.39 3.60
C ALA A 94 -1.44 2.89 4.01
N ILE A 95 -2.24 3.32 3.03
CA ILE A 95 -3.68 3.58 3.18
C ILE A 95 -4.42 2.66 2.20
N THR A 96 -5.30 1.82 2.75
CA THR A 96 -6.08 0.83 1.99
C THR A 96 -7.54 0.83 2.46
N ASP A 97 -8.40 0.00 1.88
CA ASP A 97 -9.73 -0.21 2.44
C ASP A 97 -9.64 -0.82 3.84
N TYR A 98 -10.47 -0.35 4.76
CA TYR A 98 -10.60 -0.95 6.10
C TYR A 98 -11.44 -2.22 6.02
N ASP A 99 -10.82 -3.28 5.53
CA ASP A 99 -11.38 -4.62 5.41
C ASP A 99 -10.24 -5.67 5.34
N PRO A 100 -10.57 -6.99 5.43
CA PRO A 100 -9.56 -8.05 5.38
C PRO A 100 -8.69 -8.03 4.11
N TRP A 101 -9.23 -7.55 3.00
CA TRP A 101 -8.52 -7.52 1.71
C TRP A 101 -7.51 -6.37 1.66
N GLY A 102 -7.94 -5.16 2.07
CA GLY A 102 -7.06 -4.00 2.19
C GLY A 102 -5.89 -4.25 3.14
N ALA A 103 -6.17 -4.81 4.32
CA ALA A 103 -5.14 -5.20 5.29
C ALA A 103 -4.14 -6.21 4.69
N LYS A 104 -4.63 -7.21 3.93
CA LYS A 104 -3.79 -8.18 3.22
C LYS A 104 -2.92 -7.51 2.15
N ILE A 105 -3.48 -6.58 1.38
CA ILE A 105 -2.76 -5.88 0.31
C ILE A 105 -1.63 -5.03 0.90
N ALA A 106 -1.91 -4.25 1.95
CA ALA A 106 -0.90 -3.46 2.65
C ALA A 106 0.23 -4.35 3.21
N GLY A 107 -0.13 -5.42 3.93
CA GLY A 107 0.84 -6.37 4.48
C GLY A 107 1.67 -7.08 3.42
N ASN A 108 1.06 -7.49 2.31
CA ASN A 108 1.77 -8.12 1.20
C ASN A 108 2.71 -7.15 0.48
N PHE A 109 2.32 -5.88 0.34
CA PHE A 109 3.20 -4.86 -0.23
C PHE A 109 4.46 -4.68 0.62
N ILE A 110 4.29 -4.49 1.94
CA ILE A 110 5.40 -4.34 2.89
C ILE A 110 6.31 -5.58 2.86
N LYS A 111 5.70 -6.78 2.93
CA LYS A 111 6.44 -8.05 2.89
C LYS A 111 7.21 -8.23 1.59
N LYS A 112 6.61 -7.94 0.44
CA LYS A 112 7.28 -8.03 -0.87
C LYS A 112 8.46 -7.07 -0.96
N MET A 113 8.35 -5.87 -0.39
CA MET A 113 9.48 -4.94 -0.28
C MET A 113 10.64 -5.56 0.51
N GLY A 114 10.38 -6.17 1.68
CA GLY A 114 11.40 -6.82 2.49
C GLY A 114 12.01 -8.06 1.84
N LEU A 115 11.21 -8.84 1.10
CA LEU A 115 11.68 -10.03 0.38
C LEU A 115 12.48 -9.71 -0.89
N SER A 116 12.55 -8.44 -1.32
CA SER A 116 13.33 -8.07 -2.50
C SER A 116 14.82 -8.33 -2.26
N ILE A 117 15.53 -8.73 -3.34
CA ILE A 117 16.98 -8.93 -3.29
C ILE A 117 17.77 -7.64 -3.03
N PHE A 118 17.09 -6.49 -3.05
CA PHE A 118 17.71 -5.18 -2.94
C PHE A 118 17.67 -4.62 -1.52
N PHE A 119 16.65 -4.99 -0.72
CA PHE A 119 16.46 -4.39 0.60
C PHE A 119 16.75 -5.36 1.76
N GLY A 120 16.15 -6.54 1.76
CA GLY A 120 16.12 -7.40 2.96
C GLY A 120 15.06 -6.94 3.98
N GLU A 121 14.57 -7.87 4.79
CA GLU A 121 13.48 -7.59 5.74
C GLU A 121 13.89 -6.58 6.82
N GLU A 122 15.15 -6.58 7.23
CA GLU A 122 15.72 -5.69 8.25
C GLU A 122 15.75 -4.21 7.81
N ASN A 123 15.73 -3.97 6.50
CA ASN A 123 15.80 -2.63 5.91
C ASN A 123 14.44 -2.08 5.50
N VAL A 124 13.36 -2.81 5.74
CA VAL A 124 12.00 -2.40 5.40
C VAL A 124 11.13 -2.37 6.64
N SER A 125 10.54 -1.22 6.91
CA SER A 125 9.50 -1.08 7.94
C SER A 125 8.24 -0.50 7.31
N GLY A 126 7.08 -0.95 7.78
CA GLY A 126 5.80 -0.51 7.24
C GLY A 126 4.72 -0.40 8.30
N THR A 127 3.83 0.58 8.11
CA THR A 127 2.67 0.83 8.97
C THR A 127 1.44 1.03 8.10
N ALA A 128 0.36 0.32 8.39
CA ALA A 128 -0.96 0.67 7.88
C ALA A 128 -1.47 1.87 8.68
N LEU A 129 -1.82 2.96 7.99
CA LEU A 129 -2.24 4.21 8.64
C LEU A 129 -3.71 4.16 9.10
N ASP A 130 -4.44 3.16 8.64
CA ASP A 130 -5.85 2.86 8.90
C ASP A 130 -6.02 1.50 9.60
N ALA A 131 -5.04 1.10 10.42
CA ALA A 131 -5.00 -0.25 10.99
C ALA A 131 -6.05 -0.49 12.08
N THR A 132 -6.53 0.55 12.75
CA THR A 132 -7.46 0.45 13.88
C THR A 132 -8.71 1.29 13.67
N GLN A 133 -9.76 1.02 14.47
CA GLN A 133 -10.97 1.85 14.48
C GLN A 133 -10.66 3.30 14.89
N ASP A 134 -9.71 3.52 15.80
CA ASP A 134 -9.33 4.88 16.21
C ASP A 134 -8.59 5.62 15.09
N ASP A 135 -7.86 4.91 14.25
CA ASP A 135 -7.27 5.51 13.05
C ASP A 135 -8.37 5.97 12.09
N LEU A 136 -9.46 5.20 11.91
CA LEU A 136 -10.56 5.57 11.03
C LEU A 136 -11.19 6.92 11.37
N LYS A 137 -11.25 7.29 12.66
CA LYS A 137 -11.77 8.60 13.10
C LYS A 137 -10.95 9.79 12.57
N ARG A 138 -9.72 9.55 12.10
CA ARG A 138 -8.89 10.56 11.45
C ARG A 138 -9.30 10.79 10.00
N PHE A 139 -9.81 9.75 9.35
CA PHE A 139 -10.23 9.77 7.95
C PHE A 139 -11.69 10.15 7.77
N PHE A 140 -12.56 9.72 8.70
CA PHE A 140 -14.00 9.83 8.60
C PHE A 140 -14.63 10.52 9.81
N THR A 141 -15.76 11.19 9.60
CA THR A 141 -16.67 11.56 10.69
C THR A 141 -17.53 10.36 11.11
N ALA A 142 -18.21 10.46 12.25
CA ALA A 142 -19.12 9.41 12.69
C ALA A 142 -20.26 9.19 11.66
N GLU A 143 -20.80 10.27 11.08
CA GLU A 143 -21.84 10.18 10.05
C GLU A 143 -21.33 9.56 8.74
N GLU A 144 -20.08 9.85 8.36
CA GLU A 144 -19.44 9.22 7.19
C GLU A 144 -19.23 7.73 7.43
N ILE A 145 -18.82 7.31 8.63
CA ILE A 145 -18.70 5.90 9.00
C ILE A 145 -20.04 5.22 8.93
N GLU A 146 -21.08 5.77 9.58
CA GLU A 146 -22.44 5.19 9.57
C GLU A 146 -22.99 5.02 8.15
N ARG A 147 -22.81 6.01 7.31
CA ARG A 147 -23.28 5.98 5.92
C ARG A 147 -22.46 5.04 5.03
N GLY A 148 -21.17 4.93 5.27
CA GLY A 148 -20.22 4.21 4.41
C GLY A 148 -19.88 2.79 4.88
N LYS A 149 -20.18 2.44 6.15
CA LYS A 149 -19.88 1.10 6.67
C LYS A 149 -20.70 0.03 5.97
N ARG A 150 -20.08 -1.13 5.77
CA ARG A 150 -20.67 -2.28 5.08
C ARG A 150 -20.42 -3.56 5.85
N ASP A 151 -21.43 -4.40 6.00
CA ASP A 151 -21.33 -5.71 6.65
C ASP A 151 -20.51 -6.68 5.76
N LEU A 152 -19.31 -6.98 6.18
CA LEU A 152 -18.35 -7.81 5.42
C LEU A 152 -18.82 -9.26 5.23
N ARG A 153 -19.71 -9.76 6.10
CA ARG A 153 -20.26 -11.12 6.00
C ARG A 153 -21.21 -11.28 4.83
N LYS A 154 -21.76 -10.18 4.31
CA LYS A 154 -22.67 -10.17 3.15
C LYS A 154 -21.94 -10.20 1.81
N TYR A 155 -20.61 -10.06 1.80
CA TYR A 155 -19.83 -10.03 0.56
C TYR A 155 -19.21 -11.39 0.29
N SER A 156 -19.61 -12.05 -0.78
CA SER A 156 -19.13 -13.37 -1.22
C SER A 156 -17.62 -13.44 -1.49
N ARG A 157 -16.98 -12.28 -1.76
CA ARG A 157 -15.54 -12.19 -1.97
C ARG A 157 -14.70 -12.48 -0.72
N PHE A 158 -15.29 -12.38 0.48
CA PHE A 158 -14.61 -12.68 1.72
C PHE A 158 -14.99 -14.08 2.24
N LYS A 159 -13.99 -14.89 2.53
CA LYS A 159 -14.22 -16.11 3.30
C LYS A 159 -14.50 -15.72 4.75
N GLN A 160 -15.44 -16.40 5.41
CA GLN A 160 -15.79 -16.13 6.80
C GLN A 160 -14.57 -16.15 7.73
N SER A 161 -13.68 -17.13 7.57
CA SER A 161 -12.43 -17.23 8.35
C SER A 161 -11.49 -16.02 8.18
N GLN A 162 -11.50 -15.36 7.03
CA GLN A 162 -10.70 -14.14 6.80
C GLN A 162 -11.31 -12.96 7.53
N VAL A 163 -12.64 -12.85 7.52
CA VAL A 163 -13.38 -11.79 8.24
C VAL A 163 -13.20 -11.94 9.74
N GLU A 164 -13.31 -13.17 10.27
CA GLU A 164 -13.12 -13.47 11.70
C GLU A 164 -11.69 -13.16 12.16
N LYS A 165 -10.68 -13.59 11.39
CA LYS A 165 -9.28 -13.31 11.69
C LYS A 165 -9.00 -11.81 11.70
N TRP A 166 -9.48 -11.08 10.71
CA TRP A 166 -9.33 -9.63 10.62
C TRP A 166 -10.04 -8.92 11.79
N PHE A 167 -11.26 -9.34 12.10
CA PHE A 167 -12.03 -8.82 13.23
C PHE A 167 -11.30 -9.05 14.55
N GLY A 168 -10.72 -10.24 14.77
CA GLY A 168 -9.94 -10.55 15.97
C GLY A 168 -8.74 -9.63 16.20
N VAL A 169 -8.21 -9.00 15.12
CA VAL A 169 -7.10 -8.05 15.20
C VAL A 169 -7.58 -6.60 15.33
N THR A 170 -8.61 -6.24 14.58
CA THR A 170 -9.05 -4.84 14.42
C THR A 170 -10.26 -4.47 15.26
N ASN A 171 -11.01 -5.46 15.75
CA ASN A 171 -12.33 -5.30 16.36
C ASN A 171 -13.39 -4.64 15.46
N GLY A 172 -13.12 -4.56 14.16
CA GLY A 172 -14.01 -3.99 13.14
C GLY A 172 -14.40 -2.54 13.41
N ILE A 173 -15.63 -2.17 12.99
CA ILE A 173 -16.23 -0.88 13.31
C ILE A 173 -17.32 -1.10 14.36
N ASP A 174 -17.26 -0.39 15.47
CA ASP A 174 -18.19 -0.47 16.60
C ASP A 174 -18.39 -1.89 17.17
N GLY A 175 -17.34 -2.69 17.17
CA GLY A 175 -17.40 -4.10 17.59
C GLY A 175 -18.17 -5.00 16.63
N GLY A 176 -18.46 -4.54 15.42
CA GLY A 176 -19.17 -5.29 14.38
C GLY A 176 -18.28 -5.66 13.20
N TYR A 177 -18.71 -6.63 12.41
CA TYR A 177 -18.01 -7.09 11.20
C TYR A 177 -18.17 -6.09 10.03
N TYR A 178 -17.95 -4.82 10.31
CA TYR A 178 -18.06 -3.75 9.32
C TYR A 178 -16.72 -3.27 8.85
N GLY A 179 -16.59 -3.05 7.54
CA GLY A 179 -15.49 -2.37 6.90
C GLY A 179 -15.97 -1.10 6.20
N ILE A 180 -15.01 -0.30 5.68
CA ILE A 180 -15.31 0.91 4.92
C ILE A 180 -14.30 1.11 3.80
N HIS A 181 -14.74 1.65 2.67
CA HIS A 181 -13.86 2.04 1.58
C HIS A 181 -13.17 3.37 1.88
N VAL A 182 -11.85 3.39 1.70
CA VAL A 182 -11.04 4.59 1.99
C VAL A 182 -11.31 5.76 1.03
N ASP A 183 -11.75 5.48 -0.19
CA ASP A 183 -12.10 6.51 -1.19
C ASP A 183 -13.35 7.32 -0.83
N LEU A 184 -14.11 6.90 0.17
CA LEU A 184 -15.20 7.68 0.77
C LEU A 184 -14.71 8.75 1.76
N ALA A 185 -13.43 8.72 2.15
CA ALA A 185 -12.86 9.65 3.11
C ALA A 185 -12.73 11.06 2.50
N ASN A 186 -12.89 12.06 3.37
CA ASN A 186 -12.69 13.46 3.00
C ASN A 186 -11.23 13.72 2.57
N ARG A 187 -11.05 14.42 1.45
CA ARG A 187 -9.73 14.70 0.86
C ARG A 187 -8.78 15.43 1.82
N ASP A 188 -9.29 16.42 2.55
CA ASP A 188 -8.44 17.19 3.46
C ASP A 188 -8.03 16.39 4.68
N ARG A 189 -8.84 15.45 5.13
CA ARG A 189 -8.49 14.50 6.19
C ARG A 189 -7.42 13.52 5.74
N LEU A 190 -7.54 12.99 4.51
CA LEU A 190 -6.50 12.13 3.92
C LEU A 190 -5.16 12.87 3.82
N ARG A 191 -5.14 14.13 3.36
CA ARG A 191 -3.92 14.96 3.34
C ARG A 191 -3.32 15.15 4.73
N LYS A 192 -4.13 15.56 5.70
CA LYS A 192 -3.69 15.76 7.09
C LYS A 192 -3.08 14.50 7.69
N GLU A 193 -3.61 13.33 7.37
CA GLU A 193 -3.06 12.07 7.86
C GLU A 193 -1.71 11.74 7.23
N VAL A 194 -1.56 11.95 5.91
CA VAL A 194 -0.25 11.84 5.25
C VAL A 194 0.75 12.82 5.86
N ASP A 195 0.36 14.08 6.07
CA ASP A 195 1.22 15.11 6.68
C ASP A 195 1.65 14.72 8.09
N ARG A 196 0.72 14.19 8.88
CA ARG A 196 1.00 13.70 10.24
C ARG A 196 2.00 12.56 10.20
N TRP A 197 1.74 11.54 9.39
CA TRP A 197 2.61 10.38 9.29
C TRP A 197 4.02 10.77 8.82
N VAL A 198 4.15 11.58 7.77
CA VAL A 198 5.45 12.00 7.23
C VAL A 198 6.31 12.75 8.26
N LYS A 199 5.70 13.40 9.25
CA LYS A 199 6.41 14.07 10.36
C LYS A 199 6.95 13.09 11.39
N THR A 200 6.41 11.87 11.46
CA THR A 200 6.83 10.85 12.44
C THR A 200 7.95 9.94 11.93
N VAL A 201 8.25 9.98 10.64
CA VAL A 201 9.24 9.11 9.95
C VAL A 201 10.33 9.96 9.31
#